data_24a3b52a6f620817f3836c0df141fc82
#
_entry.id   24a3b52a6f620817f3836c0df141fc82
#
_cell.length_a   1.000
_cell.length_b   1.000
_cell.length_c   1.000
_cell.angle_alpha   90.00
_cell.angle_beta   90.00
_cell.angle_gamma   90.00
#
_symmetry.space_group_name_H-M   'P 1'
#
loop_
_entity.id
_entity.type
_entity.pdbx_description
1 polymer ?
#
loop_
_entity_poly.entity_id
_entity_poly.type
_entity_poly.pdbx_seq_one_letter_code
_entity_poly.pdbx_strand_id
1 'polypeptide(L)'
;MLAETAVKYYHMGYNCAESIIRAGNEVYGLDLHDRDMKMTAAFGGGFQIGDVCGALCGAACVVSARYVETKAHDCSFLRTLTQKLVIAFQNKMGSRLCAKIKPVYHSKE
;
A
#
# COMPACT_ATOMS: atom_id res chain seq x y z
N MET A 1 -12.38 -0.57 -8.65
CA MET A 1 -11.85 -1.93 -8.70
C MET A 1 -10.76 -2.20 -7.69
N LEU A 2 -9.72 -1.39 -7.66
CA LEU A 2 -8.64 -1.59 -6.69
C LEU A 2 -9.12 -1.46 -5.25
N ALA A 3 -9.87 -0.40 -4.96
CA ALA A 3 -10.38 -0.16 -3.61
C ALA A 3 -11.31 -1.27 -3.14
N GLU A 4 -12.21 -1.71 -3.99
CA GLU A 4 -13.17 -2.77 -3.68
C GLU A 4 -12.44 -4.10 -3.44
N THR A 5 -11.45 -4.39 -4.25
CA THR A 5 -10.65 -5.61 -4.11
C THR A 5 -9.84 -5.59 -2.82
N ALA A 6 -9.29 -4.44 -2.46
CA ALA A 6 -8.55 -4.27 -1.21
C ALA A 6 -9.46 -4.49 0.01
N VAL A 7 -10.67 -3.97 -0.03
CA VAL A 7 -11.65 -4.17 1.05
C VAL A 7 -11.98 -5.67 1.20
N LYS A 8 -12.12 -6.38 0.09
CA LYS A 8 -12.35 -7.82 0.10
C LYS A 8 -11.25 -8.55 0.88
N TYR A 9 -9.99 -8.25 0.58
CA TYR A 9 -8.87 -8.88 1.27
C TYR A 9 -8.78 -8.49 2.74
N TYR A 10 -9.10 -7.22 3.04
CA TYR A 10 -9.13 -6.76 4.43
C TYR A 10 -10.14 -7.58 5.25
N HIS A 11 -11.31 -7.85 4.70
CA HIS A 11 -12.33 -8.66 5.36
C HIS A 11 -11.94 -10.15 5.46
N MET A 12 -10.97 -10.58 4.68
CA MET A 12 -10.42 -11.93 4.77
C MET A 12 -9.37 -12.07 5.88
N GLY A 13 -9.03 -10.98 6.57
CA GLY A 13 -8.10 -11.01 7.68
C GLY A 13 -6.72 -10.43 7.39
N TYR A 14 -6.50 -9.90 6.20
CA TYR A 14 -5.23 -9.26 5.87
C TYR A 14 -5.21 -7.82 6.42
N ASN A 15 -4.02 -7.33 6.75
CA ASN A 15 -3.90 -5.94 7.20
C ASN A 15 -3.89 -4.98 6.00
N CYS A 16 -3.79 -3.67 6.27
CA CYS A 16 -3.87 -2.64 5.23
C CYS A 16 -2.85 -2.82 4.12
N ALA A 17 -1.59 -3.06 4.49
CA ALA A 17 -0.52 -3.21 3.50
C ALA A 17 -0.68 -4.50 2.69
N GLU A 18 -0.99 -5.60 3.37
CA GLU A 18 -1.22 -6.88 2.71
C GLU A 18 -2.41 -6.82 1.76
N SER A 19 -3.47 -6.13 2.16
CA SER A 19 -4.68 -5.99 1.35
C SER A 19 -4.41 -5.22 0.06
N ILE A 20 -3.64 -4.14 0.15
CA ILE A 20 -3.31 -3.32 -1.02
C ILE A 20 -2.42 -4.08 -2.01
N ILE A 21 -1.39 -4.77 -1.53
CA ILE A 21 -0.50 -5.51 -2.45
C ILE A 21 -1.24 -6.66 -3.13
N ARG A 22 -2.13 -7.34 -2.41
CA ARG A 22 -2.94 -8.43 -2.99
C ARG A 22 -3.93 -7.89 -4.00
N ALA A 23 -4.58 -6.75 -3.70
CA ALA A 23 -5.49 -6.10 -4.63
C ALA A 23 -4.75 -5.65 -5.89
N GLY A 24 -3.59 -5.03 -5.74
CA GLY A 24 -2.77 -4.61 -6.88
C GLY A 24 -2.33 -5.77 -7.74
N ASN A 25 -1.95 -6.87 -7.11
CA ASN A 25 -1.57 -8.08 -7.83
C ASN A 25 -2.74 -8.61 -8.68
N GLU A 26 -3.93 -8.66 -8.11
CA GLU A 26 -5.11 -9.15 -8.81
C GLU A 26 -5.56 -8.21 -9.93
N VAL A 27 -5.66 -6.91 -9.65
CA VAL A 27 -6.20 -5.93 -10.60
C VAL A 27 -5.24 -5.66 -11.75
N TYR A 28 -3.94 -5.60 -11.47
CA TYR A 28 -2.92 -5.27 -12.48
C TYR A 28 -2.18 -6.47 -13.03
N GLY A 29 -2.48 -7.68 -12.55
CA GLY A 29 -1.82 -8.88 -13.05
C GLY A 29 -0.32 -8.89 -12.83
N LEU A 30 0.12 -8.60 -11.61
CA LEU A 30 1.55 -8.44 -11.31
C LEU A 30 2.31 -9.76 -11.19
N ASP A 31 1.61 -10.88 -11.14
CA ASP A 31 2.20 -12.21 -11.03
C ASP A 31 3.07 -12.39 -9.79
N LEU A 32 2.58 -11.85 -8.66
CA LEU A 32 3.24 -12.00 -7.37
C LEU A 32 2.77 -13.28 -6.67
N HIS A 33 3.68 -13.93 -5.97
CA HIS A 33 3.37 -15.12 -5.18
C HIS A 33 3.05 -14.73 -3.73
N ASP A 34 2.43 -15.64 -2.99
CA ASP A 34 2.09 -15.38 -1.58
C ASP A 34 3.32 -14.99 -0.76
N ARG A 35 4.45 -15.63 -1.01
CA ARG A 35 5.70 -15.31 -0.30
C ARG A 35 6.20 -13.89 -0.57
N ASP A 36 5.89 -13.35 -1.74
CA ASP A 36 6.27 -11.97 -2.09
C ASP A 36 5.36 -10.99 -1.36
N MET A 37 4.07 -11.28 -1.35
CA MET A 37 3.07 -10.37 -0.78
C MET A 37 3.11 -10.35 0.75
N LYS A 38 3.44 -11.47 1.39
CA LYS A 38 3.53 -11.50 2.86
C LYS A 38 4.64 -10.63 3.41
N MET A 39 5.60 -10.22 2.59
CA MET A 39 6.66 -9.31 3.02
C MET A 39 6.13 -7.95 3.45
N THR A 40 4.90 -7.61 3.08
CA THR A 40 4.28 -6.35 3.48
C THR A 40 3.64 -6.40 4.87
N ALA A 41 3.59 -7.57 5.50
CA ALA A 41 2.85 -7.75 6.76
C ALA A 41 3.31 -6.79 7.87
N ALA A 42 4.61 -6.53 7.98
CA ALA A 42 5.15 -5.65 9.02
C ALA A 42 4.81 -4.17 8.82
N PHE A 43 4.32 -3.79 7.64
CA PHE A 43 3.91 -2.40 7.38
C PHE A 43 2.58 -2.05 8.05
N GLY A 44 1.78 -3.06 8.42
CA GLY A 44 0.47 -2.84 9.03
C GLY A 44 0.56 -2.01 10.29
N GLY A 45 -0.48 -1.19 10.55
CA GLY A 45 -0.49 -0.35 11.74
C GLY A 45 0.62 0.70 11.76
N GLY A 46 1.13 1.09 10.58
CA GLY A 46 2.22 2.06 10.48
C GLY A 46 3.50 1.53 11.12
N PHE A 47 4.01 0.41 10.63
CA PHE A 47 5.13 -0.33 11.21
C PHE A 47 4.84 -0.76 12.66
N GLN A 48 3.56 -1.03 12.96
CA GLN A 48 3.10 -1.45 14.29
C GLN A 48 3.29 -0.38 15.38
N ILE A 49 3.65 0.84 15.01
CA ILE A 49 3.89 1.95 15.96
C ILE A 49 3.16 3.24 15.58
N GLY A 50 2.20 3.15 14.65
CA GLY A 50 1.44 4.33 14.23
C GLY A 50 2.18 5.26 13.29
N ASP A 51 3.28 4.81 12.68
CA ASP A 51 4.06 5.58 11.72
C ASP A 51 3.39 5.57 10.34
N VAL A 52 4.13 5.58 9.25
CA VAL A 52 3.59 5.67 7.90
C VAL A 52 2.50 4.63 7.65
N CYS A 53 1.37 5.05 7.11
CA CYS A 53 0.22 4.18 6.88
C CYS A 53 0.59 2.97 6.02
N GLY A 54 0.17 1.78 6.49
CA GLY A 54 0.44 0.53 5.77
C GLY A 54 -0.15 0.49 4.37
N ALA A 55 -1.30 1.14 4.17
CA ALA A 55 -1.91 1.23 2.84
C ALA A 55 -1.01 2.00 1.87
N LEU A 56 -0.36 3.08 2.33
CA LEU A 56 0.58 3.83 1.52
C LEU A 56 1.83 2.99 1.21
N CYS A 57 2.35 2.29 2.21
CA CYS A 57 3.49 1.39 2.00
C CYS A 57 3.15 0.27 1.00
N GLY A 58 1.97 -0.33 1.13
CA GLY A 58 1.50 -1.35 0.20
C GLY A 58 1.35 -0.81 -1.22
N ALA A 59 0.81 0.40 -1.35
CA ALA A 59 0.67 1.05 -2.65
C ALA A 59 2.04 1.32 -3.29
N ALA A 60 3.03 1.71 -2.50
CA ALA A 60 4.40 1.87 -2.99
C ALA A 60 4.97 0.55 -3.51
N CYS A 61 4.67 -0.55 -2.83
CA CYS A 61 5.07 -1.88 -3.29
C CYS A 61 4.40 -2.24 -4.63
N VAL A 62 3.12 -1.89 -4.80
CA VAL A 62 2.40 -2.11 -6.07
C VAL A 62 3.08 -1.33 -7.19
N VAL A 63 3.41 -0.06 -6.96
CA VAL A 63 4.12 0.78 -7.93
C VAL A 63 5.44 0.14 -8.31
N SER A 64 6.20 -0.30 -7.33
CA SER A 64 7.49 -0.95 -7.57
C SER A 64 7.34 -2.23 -8.38
N ALA A 65 6.39 -3.09 -8.02
CA ALA A 65 6.17 -4.35 -8.71
C ALA A 65 5.74 -4.13 -10.16
N ARG A 66 4.97 -3.06 -10.42
CA ARG A 66 4.45 -2.78 -11.76
C ARG A 66 5.48 -2.18 -12.69
N TYR A 67 6.34 -1.29 -12.19
CA TYR A 67 7.17 -0.44 -13.02
C TYR A 67 8.67 -0.69 -12.94
N VAL A 68 9.16 -1.27 -11.85
CA VAL A 68 10.59 -1.56 -11.69
C VAL A 68 10.89 -2.93 -12.26
N GLU A 69 11.69 -2.98 -13.34
CA GLU A 69 12.02 -4.24 -13.99
C GLU A 69 13.24 -4.90 -13.33
N THR A 70 14.25 -4.13 -13.00
CA THR A 70 15.49 -4.66 -12.44
C THR A 70 15.82 -4.04 -11.08
N LYS A 71 16.00 -2.72 -11.05
CA LYS A 71 16.33 -2.01 -9.81
C LYS A 71 15.86 -0.56 -9.88
N ALA A 72 15.73 0.08 -8.73
CA ALA A 72 15.13 1.41 -8.61
C ALA A 72 15.81 2.44 -9.52
N HIS A 73 17.14 2.47 -9.54
CA HIS A 73 17.87 3.48 -10.30
C HIS A 73 17.73 3.34 -11.81
N ASP A 74 17.33 2.16 -12.28
CA ASP A 74 17.09 1.93 -13.71
C ASP A 74 15.70 2.36 -14.15
N CYS A 75 14.80 2.67 -13.21
CA CYS A 75 13.46 3.15 -13.50
C CYS A 75 13.44 4.68 -13.39
N SER A 76 13.56 5.36 -14.52
CA SER A 76 13.76 6.82 -14.55
C SER A 76 12.60 7.63 -13.98
N PHE A 77 11.39 7.09 -14.02
CA PHE A 77 10.19 7.81 -13.54
C PHE A 77 9.72 7.37 -12.16
N LEU A 78 10.41 6.43 -11.51
CA LEU A 78 9.98 5.90 -10.22
C LEU A 78 9.89 7.00 -9.15
N ARG A 79 10.89 7.86 -9.09
CA ARG A 79 10.92 8.95 -8.11
C ARG A 79 9.72 9.87 -8.23
N THR A 80 9.43 10.33 -9.45
CA THR A 80 8.30 11.22 -9.70
C THR A 80 6.98 10.55 -9.36
N LEU A 81 6.82 9.29 -9.77
CA LEU A 81 5.60 8.54 -9.54
C LEU A 81 5.37 8.31 -8.03
N THR A 82 6.43 7.96 -7.31
CA THR A 82 6.36 7.75 -5.86
C THR A 82 6.00 9.04 -5.14
N GLN A 83 6.62 10.17 -5.53
CA GLN A 83 6.32 11.46 -4.93
C GLN A 83 4.86 11.86 -5.16
N LYS A 84 4.34 11.63 -6.36
CA LYS A 84 2.93 11.91 -6.66
C LYS A 84 2.00 11.05 -5.81
N LEU A 85 2.33 9.78 -5.61
CA LEU A 85 1.56 8.88 -4.77
C LEU A 85 1.49 9.40 -3.33
N VAL A 86 2.63 9.76 -2.76
CA VAL A 86 2.71 10.24 -1.39
C VAL A 86 1.93 11.54 -1.21
N ILE A 87 2.08 12.49 -2.14
CA ILE A 87 1.39 13.78 -2.08
C ILE A 87 -0.11 13.58 -2.20
N ALA A 88 -0.57 12.76 -3.15
CA ALA A 88 -1.99 12.49 -3.34
C ALA A 88 -2.59 11.84 -2.11
N PHE A 89 -1.89 10.88 -1.51
CA PHE A 89 -2.34 10.20 -0.30
C PHE A 89 -2.47 11.19 0.85
N GLN A 90 -1.44 12.01 1.08
CA GLN A 90 -1.45 12.97 2.18
C GLN A 90 -2.55 14.01 2.00
N ASN A 91 -2.77 14.49 0.78
CA ASN A 91 -3.82 15.48 0.51
C ASN A 91 -5.21 14.89 0.77
N LYS A 92 -5.43 13.65 0.42
CA LYS A 92 -6.73 13.00 0.59
C LYS A 92 -6.99 12.61 2.04
N MET A 93 -5.98 12.06 2.71
CA MET A 93 -6.14 11.50 4.06
C MET A 93 -5.81 12.50 5.17
N GLY A 94 -5.20 13.62 4.85
CA GLY A 94 -4.79 14.63 5.81
C GLY A 94 -3.49 14.34 6.54
N SER A 95 -2.95 13.14 6.39
CA SER A 95 -1.70 12.71 7.02
C SER A 95 -1.18 11.45 6.35
N ARG A 96 0.09 11.15 6.57
CA ARG A 96 0.69 9.87 6.17
C ARG A 96 0.77 8.91 7.35
N LEU A 97 0.53 9.38 8.56
CA LEU A 97 0.75 8.61 9.78
C LEU A 97 -0.50 7.82 10.16
N CYS A 98 -0.33 6.53 10.39
CA CYS A 98 -1.41 5.65 10.81
C CYS A 98 -2.08 6.16 12.10
N ALA A 99 -1.29 6.63 13.06
CA ALA A 99 -1.81 7.14 14.33
C ALA A 99 -2.78 8.30 14.15
N LYS A 100 -2.63 9.09 13.09
CA LYS A 100 -3.53 10.24 12.81
C LYS A 100 -4.69 9.87 11.91
N ILE A 101 -4.52 8.90 11.03
CA ILE A 101 -5.55 8.45 10.10
C ILE A 101 -6.53 7.49 10.78
N LYS A 102 -6.01 6.53 11.53
CA LYS A 102 -6.79 5.45 12.13
C LYS A 102 -7.95 5.93 13.00
N PRO A 103 -7.77 6.93 13.88
CA PRO A 103 -8.91 7.40 14.69
C PRO A 103 -10.07 7.95 13.86
N VAL A 104 -9.78 8.52 12.68
CA VAL A 104 -10.81 9.11 11.82
C VAL A 104 -11.53 8.05 10.99
N TYR A 105 -10.80 7.10 10.43
CA TYR A 105 -11.34 6.17 9.45
C TYR A 105 -11.62 4.77 9.99
N HIS A 106 -10.83 4.30 10.96
CA HIS A 106 -10.98 2.93 11.48
C HIS A 106 -11.89 2.84 12.71
N SER A 107 -12.02 3.91 13.47
CA SER A 107 -12.88 3.91 14.66
C SER A 107 -14.36 3.81 14.30
N LYS A 108 -14.71 4.00 13.04
CA LYS A 108 -16.11 3.95 12.57
C LYS A 108 -16.50 2.57 12.05
N GLU A 109 -15.57 1.67 12.01
CA GLU A 109 -15.82 0.30 11.62
C GLU A 109 -16.30 -0.52 12.83
#